data_c575b45795e334b476191f7071f8a7fd
#
_entry.id   c575b45795e334b476191f7071f8a7fd
#
_cell.length_a   1.000
_cell.length_b   1.000
_cell.length_c   1.000
_cell.angle_alpha   90.00
_cell.angle_beta   90.00
_cell.angle_gamma   90.00
#
_symmetry.space_group_name_H-M   'P 1'
#
loop_
_entity.id
_entity.type
_entity.pdbx_description
1 polymer ?
#
loop_
_entity_poly.entity_id
_entity_poly.type
_entity_poly.pdbx_seq_one_letter_code
_entity_poly.pdbx_strand_id
1 'polypeptide(L)'
;MEKNEVEELRDRVQCAAVLEKAGFAIDLKESTRKAVKYRRGDDIIIVIHDGKGWFDPLSDAKGDVFSLVAHLDDIGFAEVLQRVSDLVGFVPSEPVWTRRSRERDPDLGIPDRWSDRRRPWRGSMTWRYLRDERGVPETVLRAAIQQDRLREGPRGSMWAAHDDDDGVVTGWEERGPEWRGFASGGGKVLFRLGPIGATRLCVTEAAIDAMSLAALEELRSDSLYLSTGGGWAPATEAAIRRLASRPGALLVAATDNNEQGEVYAERIAAIGVAAASKFERLKPAREDWNEELRDQKEGKEQGTEEGNPAAAYPAAASREASLG
;
A
#
# COMPACT_ATOMS: atom_id res chain seq x y z
N MET A 1 27.84 -30.12 -23.05
CA MET A 1 27.11 -28.94 -23.46
C MET A 1 27.73 -27.75 -22.76
N GLU A 2 28.08 -26.74 -23.51
CA GLU A 2 28.76 -25.57 -22.96
C GLU A 2 27.79 -24.69 -22.15
N LYS A 3 28.29 -23.96 -21.16
CA LYS A 3 27.51 -23.09 -20.29
C LYS A 3 26.65 -22.06 -21.08
N ASN A 4 27.14 -21.66 -22.25
CA ASN A 4 26.46 -20.75 -23.17
C ASN A 4 25.20 -21.37 -23.81
N GLU A 5 25.17 -22.66 -24.09
CA GLU A 5 24.00 -23.35 -24.69
C GLU A 5 22.82 -23.41 -23.70
N VAL A 6 23.13 -23.62 -22.42
CA VAL A 6 22.08 -23.61 -21.36
C VAL A 6 21.49 -22.22 -21.17
N GLU A 7 22.29 -21.17 -21.20
CA GLU A 7 21.80 -19.79 -21.11
C GLU A 7 20.98 -19.41 -22.34
N GLU A 8 21.37 -19.83 -23.54
CA GLU A 8 20.60 -19.61 -24.76
C GLU A 8 19.24 -20.30 -24.72
N LEU A 9 19.16 -21.52 -24.22
CA LEU A 9 17.88 -22.25 -24.06
C LEU A 9 16.99 -21.54 -23.04
N ARG A 10 17.55 -21.06 -21.92
CA ARG A 10 16.82 -20.29 -20.89
C ARG A 10 16.17 -19.03 -21.46
N ASP A 11 16.84 -18.35 -22.38
CA ASP A 11 16.32 -17.15 -23.00
C ASP A 11 15.28 -17.41 -24.09
N ARG A 12 15.35 -18.55 -24.76
CA ARG A 12 14.50 -18.91 -25.90
C ARG A 12 13.22 -19.66 -25.53
N VAL A 13 13.17 -20.30 -24.36
CA VAL A 13 12.02 -21.09 -23.93
C VAL A 13 11.36 -20.44 -22.71
N GLN A 14 10.10 -20.08 -22.85
CA GLN A 14 9.32 -19.50 -21.75
C GLN A 14 8.69 -20.58 -20.87
N CYS A 15 8.53 -20.30 -19.57
CA CYS A 15 7.83 -21.21 -18.64
C CYS A 15 6.41 -21.54 -19.11
N ALA A 16 5.74 -20.60 -19.78
CA ALA A 16 4.44 -20.81 -20.39
C ALA A 16 4.40 -21.99 -21.38
N ALA A 17 5.45 -22.14 -22.18
CA ALA A 17 5.56 -23.23 -23.15
C ALA A 17 5.58 -24.62 -22.48
N VAL A 18 6.32 -24.72 -21.38
CA VAL A 18 6.37 -25.94 -20.55
C VAL A 18 5.01 -26.27 -19.98
N LEU A 19 4.34 -25.27 -19.37
CA LEU A 19 3.04 -25.45 -18.71
C LEU A 19 1.94 -25.85 -19.70
N GLU A 20 1.88 -25.23 -20.87
CA GLU A 20 0.89 -25.61 -21.89
C GLU A 20 1.12 -27.04 -22.40
N LYS A 21 2.37 -27.44 -22.63
CA LYS A 21 2.69 -28.83 -23.00
C LYS A 21 2.37 -29.82 -21.90
N ALA A 22 2.50 -29.42 -20.64
CA ALA A 22 2.13 -30.22 -19.47
C ALA A 22 0.60 -30.22 -19.20
N GLY A 23 -0.21 -29.55 -20.03
CA GLY A 23 -1.67 -29.53 -19.92
C GLY A 23 -2.23 -28.52 -18.93
N PHE A 24 -1.44 -27.55 -18.51
CA PHE A 24 -1.96 -26.41 -17.72
C PHE A 24 -2.69 -25.42 -18.63
N ALA A 25 -3.76 -24.87 -18.12
CA ALA A 25 -4.53 -23.80 -18.75
C ALA A 25 -4.38 -22.49 -17.99
N ILE A 26 -4.42 -21.38 -18.71
CA ILE A 26 -4.35 -20.03 -18.12
C ILE A 26 -5.64 -19.73 -17.34
N ASP A 27 -5.51 -19.36 -16.07
CA ASP A 27 -6.59 -18.79 -15.27
C ASP A 27 -6.63 -17.27 -15.44
N LEU A 28 -7.30 -16.80 -16.46
CA LEU A 28 -7.39 -15.38 -16.78
C LEU A 28 -8.04 -14.52 -15.68
N LYS A 29 -8.90 -15.14 -14.84
CA LYS A 29 -9.62 -14.40 -13.79
C LYS A 29 -8.67 -13.97 -12.67
N GLU A 30 -7.69 -14.81 -12.38
CA GLU A 30 -6.74 -14.60 -11.29
C GLU A 30 -5.33 -14.19 -11.79
N SER A 31 -5.19 -13.91 -13.08
CA SER A 31 -3.95 -13.50 -13.71
C SER A 31 -3.84 -11.99 -13.87
N THR A 32 -2.60 -11.50 -13.90
CA THR A 32 -2.24 -10.13 -14.27
C THR A 32 -1.20 -10.15 -15.39
N ARG A 33 -0.93 -9.01 -16.04
CA ARG A 33 0.14 -8.93 -17.07
C ARG A 33 1.54 -9.27 -16.55
N LYS A 34 1.79 -9.12 -15.23
CA LYS A 34 3.08 -9.37 -14.60
C LYS A 34 3.17 -10.75 -13.94
N ALA A 35 2.03 -11.39 -13.71
CA ALA A 35 1.94 -12.70 -13.05
C ALA A 35 0.77 -13.48 -13.65
N VAL A 36 1.08 -14.48 -14.48
CA VAL A 36 0.08 -15.29 -15.17
C VAL A 36 -0.08 -16.60 -14.42
N LYS A 37 -1.29 -16.86 -13.95
CA LYS A 37 -1.66 -18.06 -13.21
C LYS A 37 -2.06 -19.17 -14.16
N TYR A 38 -1.45 -20.32 -14.02
CA TYR A 38 -1.75 -21.55 -14.75
C TYR A 38 -2.32 -22.58 -13.79
N ARG A 39 -3.32 -23.34 -14.26
CA ARG A 39 -3.96 -24.44 -13.50
C ARG A 39 -4.03 -25.73 -14.29
N ARG A 40 -3.84 -26.83 -13.56
CA ARG A 40 -4.09 -28.20 -14.03
C ARG A 40 -4.71 -29.00 -12.86
N GLY A 41 -6.03 -29.12 -12.81
CA GLY A 41 -6.73 -29.65 -11.64
C GLY A 41 -6.48 -28.76 -10.41
N ASP A 42 -5.90 -29.34 -9.36
CA ASP A 42 -5.54 -28.64 -8.13
C ASP A 42 -4.14 -27.98 -8.18
N ASP A 43 -3.34 -28.34 -9.18
CA ASP A 43 -2.01 -27.77 -9.35
C ASP A 43 -2.08 -26.31 -9.82
N ILE A 44 -1.30 -25.45 -9.20
CA ILE A 44 -1.22 -24.03 -9.52
C ILE A 44 0.23 -23.63 -9.71
N ILE A 45 0.54 -23.00 -10.84
CA ILE A 45 1.85 -22.38 -11.08
C ILE A 45 1.64 -20.94 -11.52
N ILE A 46 2.44 -20.03 -10.97
CA ILE A 46 2.39 -18.61 -11.35
C ILE A 46 3.66 -18.26 -12.10
N VAL A 47 3.50 -17.79 -13.34
CA VAL A 47 4.60 -17.34 -14.21
C VAL A 47 4.79 -15.84 -14.07
N ILE A 48 6.02 -15.41 -13.86
CA ILE A 48 6.46 -14.03 -13.61
C ILE A 48 7.65 -13.66 -14.51
N HIS A 49 8.12 -12.42 -14.41
CA HIS A 49 9.30 -11.92 -15.14
C HIS A 49 9.20 -12.14 -16.67
N ASP A 50 8.04 -11.77 -17.25
CA ASP A 50 7.77 -11.86 -18.68
C ASP A 50 7.99 -13.28 -19.25
N GLY A 51 7.60 -14.29 -18.45
CA GLY A 51 7.70 -15.70 -18.85
C GLY A 51 8.98 -16.42 -18.44
N LYS A 52 9.97 -15.73 -17.88
CA LYS A 52 11.30 -16.30 -17.54
C LYS A 52 11.37 -16.92 -16.15
N GLY A 53 10.44 -16.61 -15.26
CA GLY A 53 10.39 -17.12 -13.90
C GLY A 53 9.04 -17.69 -13.52
N TRP A 54 9.02 -18.57 -12.52
CA TRP A 54 7.81 -19.16 -11.97
C TRP A 54 7.92 -19.39 -10.47
N PHE A 55 6.78 -19.57 -9.83
CA PHE A 55 6.68 -20.10 -8.48
C PHE A 55 5.37 -20.85 -8.27
N ASP A 56 5.37 -21.81 -7.36
CA ASP A 56 4.21 -22.53 -6.87
C ASP A 56 3.69 -21.84 -5.59
N PRO A 57 2.46 -21.30 -5.58
CA PRO A 57 1.92 -20.65 -4.39
C PRO A 57 1.56 -21.60 -3.24
N LEU A 58 1.56 -22.92 -3.48
CA LEU A 58 1.24 -23.97 -2.50
C LEU A 58 2.50 -24.59 -1.88
N SER A 59 3.71 -24.24 -2.37
CA SER A 59 4.98 -24.71 -1.88
C SER A 59 6.06 -23.61 -1.98
N ASP A 60 7.30 -23.90 -1.54
CA ASP A 60 8.45 -23.00 -1.70
C ASP A 60 9.14 -23.11 -3.06
N ALA A 61 8.61 -23.92 -3.98
CA ALA A 61 9.19 -24.19 -5.27
C ALA A 61 9.11 -22.97 -6.20
N LYS A 62 10.23 -22.59 -6.79
CA LYS A 62 10.37 -21.47 -7.72
C LYS A 62 11.63 -21.58 -8.55
N GLY A 63 11.71 -20.83 -9.64
CA GLY A 63 12.94 -20.77 -10.42
C GLY A 63 12.72 -20.37 -11.88
N ASP A 64 13.50 -20.98 -12.76
CA ASP A 64 13.51 -20.79 -14.22
C ASP A 64 12.84 -21.97 -14.95
N VAL A 65 12.90 -21.97 -16.29
CA VAL A 65 12.30 -23.00 -17.13
C VAL A 65 12.82 -24.42 -16.84
N PHE A 66 14.09 -24.56 -16.48
CA PHE A 66 14.67 -25.87 -16.18
C PHE A 66 14.17 -26.42 -14.84
N SER A 67 14.14 -25.56 -13.83
CA SER A 67 13.59 -25.93 -12.52
C SER A 67 12.09 -26.23 -12.59
N LEU A 68 11.36 -25.60 -13.53
CA LEU A 68 9.95 -25.89 -13.76
C LEU A 68 9.76 -27.31 -14.31
N VAL A 69 10.52 -27.68 -15.34
CA VAL A 69 10.44 -29.04 -15.90
C VAL A 69 10.81 -30.09 -14.86
N ALA A 70 11.88 -29.84 -14.08
CA ALA A 70 12.27 -30.73 -12.99
C ALA A 70 11.18 -30.87 -11.92
N HIS A 71 10.51 -29.77 -11.57
CA HIS A 71 9.41 -29.75 -10.59
C HIS A 71 8.17 -30.52 -11.06
N LEU A 72 7.84 -30.43 -12.36
CA LEU A 72 6.64 -31.07 -12.92
C LEU A 72 6.81 -32.57 -13.17
N ASP A 73 8.00 -33.00 -13.53
CA ASP A 73 8.25 -34.35 -14.07
C ASP A 73 9.15 -35.23 -13.19
N ASP A 74 9.74 -34.65 -12.12
CA ASP A 74 10.67 -35.34 -11.19
C ASP A 74 11.79 -36.14 -11.92
N ILE A 75 12.43 -35.51 -12.92
CA ILE A 75 13.45 -36.11 -13.79
C ILE A 75 14.83 -35.49 -13.62
N GLY A 76 15.86 -36.21 -14.04
CA GLY A 76 17.25 -35.75 -13.96
C GLY A 76 17.58 -34.62 -14.94
N PHE A 77 18.62 -33.84 -14.62
CA PHE A 77 18.98 -32.63 -15.39
C PHE A 77 19.22 -32.88 -16.89
N ALA A 78 19.75 -34.03 -17.29
CA ALA A 78 19.96 -34.36 -18.70
C ALA A 78 18.65 -34.49 -19.49
N GLU A 79 17.63 -35.08 -18.89
CA GLU A 79 16.30 -35.19 -19.47
C GLU A 79 15.55 -33.84 -19.46
N VAL A 80 15.71 -33.06 -18.39
CA VAL A 80 15.19 -31.67 -18.30
C VAL A 80 15.70 -30.87 -19.50
N LEU A 81 16.99 -30.96 -19.76
CA LEU A 81 17.65 -30.24 -20.83
C LEU A 81 17.11 -30.63 -22.21
N GLN A 82 16.91 -31.92 -22.45
CA GLN A 82 16.33 -32.41 -23.69
C GLN A 82 14.91 -31.89 -23.88
N ARG A 83 14.06 -31.96 -22.83
CA ARG A 83 12.69 -31.45 -22.89
C ARG A 83 12.60 -29.96 -23.15
N VAL A 84 13.46 -29.15 -22.51
CA VAL A 84 13.53 -27.71 -22.77
C VAL A 84 13.99 -27.46 -24.22
N SER A 85 14.98 -28.19 -24.69
CA SER A 85 15.49 -28.09 -26.08
C SER A 85 14.39 -28.43 -27.13
N ASP A 86 13.53 -29.40 -26.85
CA ASP A 86 12.41 -29.78 -27.73
C ASP A 86 11.30 -28.70 -27.81
N LEU A 87 11.31 -27.74 -26.89
CA LEU A 87 10.36 -26.60 -26.87
C LEU A 87 10.90 -25.35 -27.57
N VAL A 88 12.12 -25.38 -28.08
CA VAL A 88 12.68 -24.26 -28.85
C VAL A 88 11.81 -23.97 -30.07
N GLY A 89 11.30 -22.75 -30.18
CA GLY A 89 10.40 -22.34 -31.27
C GLY A 89 8.92 -22.61 -31.01
N PHE A 90 8.54 -23.24 -29.92
CA PHE A 90 7.16 -23.31 -29.49
C PHE A 90 6.71 -21.92 -28.99
N VAL A 91 5.67 -21.38 -29.59
CA VAL A 91 5.08 -20.10 -29.19
C VAL A 91 3.88 -20.42 -28.29
N PRO A 92 3.95 -20.14 -26.97
CA PRO A 92 2.82 -20.37 -26.09
C PRO A 92 1.68 -19.41 -26.42
N SER A 93 0.47 -19.83 -26.08
CA SER A 93 -0.75 -19.00 -26.25
C SER A 93 -0.62 -17.72 -25.44
N GLU A 94 -0.76 -16.60 -26.09
CA GLU A 94 -0.82 -15.32 -25.36
C GLU A 94 -2.16 -15.23 -24.63
N PRO A 95 -2.16 -14.82 -23.35
CA PRO A 95 -3.39 -14.57 -22.63
C PRO A 95 -4.20 -13.51 -23.38
N VAL A 96 -5.34 -13.90 -23.95
CA VAL A 96 -6.30 -12.92 -24.50
C VAL A 96 -6.92 -12.20 -23.30
N TRP A 97 -6.32 -11.09 -22.91
CA TRP A 97 -6.79 -10.24 -21.84
C TRP A 97 -8.12 -9.61 -22.26
N THR A 98 -9.22 -10.37 -22.16
CA THR A 98 -10.60 -9.90 -22.36
C THR A 98 -11.09 -9.00 -21.24
N ARG A 99 -10.26 -8.65 -20.25
CA ARG A 99 -10.57 -7.44 -19.55
C ARG A 99 -10.67 -6.36 -20.62
N ARG A 100 -11.95 -5.98 -20.90
CA ARG A 100 -12.17 -4.57 -21.23
C ARG A 100 -11.29 -3.81 -20.25
N SER A 101 -10.10 -3.38 -20.68
CA SER A 101 -9.60 -2.15 -20.17
C SER A 101 -10.86 -1.29 -20.23
N ARG A 102 -11.44 -0.86 -19.10
CA ARG A 102 -12.08 0.42 -19.13
C ARG A 102 -11.05 1.22 -19.88
N GLU A 103 -11.34 1.49 -21.15
CA GLU A 103 -10.57 2.44 -21.90
C GLU A 103 -10.44 3.59 -20.92
N ARG A 104 -9.25 3.72 -20.35
CA ARG A 104 -8.92 4.95 -19.65
C ARG A 104 -9.11 5.94 -20.75
N ASP A 105 -10.13 6.77 -20.60
CA ASP A 105 -10.28 7.87 -21.49
C ASP A 105 -8.89 8.50 -21.55
N PRO A 106 -8.12 8.36 -22.63
CA PRO A 106 -6.74 8.79 -22.68
C PRO A 106 -6.62 10.29 -22.47
N ASP A 107 -7.76 11.02 -22.54
CA ASP A 107 -7.86 12.45 -22.43
C ASP A 107 -8.17 12.96 -21.01
N LEU A 108 -8.57 12.09 -20.06
CA LEU A 108 -8.82 12.53 -18.68
C LEU A 108 -7.52 12.77 -17.91
N GLY A 109 -7.22 14.02 -17.64
CA GLY A 109 -6.14 14.45 -16.78
C GLY A 109 -6.26 13.94 -15.34
N ILE A 110 -5.19 14.09 -14.56
CA ILE A 110 -5.18 13.70 -13.14
C ILE A 110 -6.30 14.40 -12.34
N PRO A 111 -6.52 15.75 -12.48
CA PRO A 111 -7.58 16.44 -11.76
C PRO A 111 -8.98 15.91 -12.08
N ASP A 112 -9.24 15.58 -13.35
CA ASP A 112 -10.54 15.07 -13.79
C ASP A 112 -10.79 13.67 -13.22
N ARG A 113 -9.79 12.80 -13.28
CA ARG A 113 -9.85 11.46 -12.70
C ARG A 113 -10.05 11.49 -11.18
N TRP A 114 -9.50 12.48 -10.50
CA TRP A 114 -9.70 12.72 -9.07
C TRP A 114 -11.14 13.16 -8.80
N SER A 115 -11.61 14.17 -9.52
CA SER A 115 -12.95 14.75 -9.31
C SER A 115 -14.08 13.77 -9.62
N ASP A 116 -13.89 12.85 -10.57
CA ASP A 116 -14.86 11.78 -10.91
C ASP A 116 -15.04 10.73 -9.80
N ARG A 117 -14.15 10.71 -8.82
CA ARG A 117 -14.25 9.76 -7.70
C ARG A 117 -15.08 10.33 -6.54
N ARG A 118 -15.86 9.44 -5.93
CA ARG A 118 -16.67 9.78 -4.75
C ARG A 118 -15.78 10.06 -3.54
N ARG A 119 -16.21 10.97 -2.69
CA ARG A 119 -15.66 11.10 -1.36
C ARG A 119 -16.06 9.91 -0.50
N PRO A 120 -15.19 9.38 0.37
CA PRO A 120 -15.58 8.36 1.32
C PRO A 120 -16.74 8.86 2.20
N TRP A 121 -17.70 7.98 2.45
CA TRP A 121 -18.85 8.26 3.30
C TRP A 121 -18.95 7.17 4.38
N ARG A 122 -19.63 7.50 5.47
CA ARG A 122 -19.80 6.58 6.60
C ARG A 122 -20.45 5.28 6.15
N GLY A 123 -19.72 4.16 6.27
CA GLY A 123 -20.15 2.83 5.81
C GLY A 123 -19.61 2.43 4.45
N SER A 124 -18.94 3.31 3.68
CA SER A 124 -18.21 2.89 2.47
C SER A 124 -17.04 1.97 2.80
N MET A 125 -16.58 1.19 1.82
CA MET A 125 -15.44 0.28 2.02
C MET A 125 -14.17 1.03 2.41
N THR A 126 -13.88 2.15 1.76
CA THR A 126 -12.74 3.01 2.07
C THR A 126 -12.83 3.59 3.49
N TRP A 127 -14.02 4.03 3.90
CA TRP A 127 -14.24 4.52 5.27
C TRP A 127 -13.98 3.42 6.30
N ARG A 128 -14.53 2.21 6.10
CA ARG A 128 -14.32 1.07 7.00
C ARG A 128 -12.84 0.67 7.05
N TYR A 129 -12.17 0.58 5.91
CA TYR A 129 -10.74 0.31 5.84
C TYR A 129 -9.94 1.29 6.71
N LEU A 130 -10.15 2.59 6.56
CA LEU A 130 -9.40 3.59 7.31
C LEU A 130 -9.76 3.59 8.80
N ARG A 131 -11.05 3.45 9.15
CA ARG A 131 -11.51 3.49 10.53
C ARG A 131 -11.23 2.19 11.29
N ASP A 132 -11.57 1.04 10.67
CA ASP A 132 -11.61 -0.23 11.38
C ASP A 132 -10.27 -0.97 11.29
N GLU A 133 -9.62 -0.96 10.11
CA GLU A 133 -8.35 -1.65 9.93
C GLU A 133 -7.14 -0.75 10.24
N ARG A 134 -7.22 0.54 9.91
CA ARG A 134 -6.14 1.50 10.16
C ARG A 134 -6.32 2.32 11.44
N GLY A 135 -7.42 2.18 12.12
CA GLY A 135 -7.65 2.84 13.40
C GLY A 135 -7.84 4.35 13.34
N VAL A 136 -7.92 4.97 12.14
CA VAL A 136 -8.03 6.42 11.98
C VAL A 136 -9.38 6.92 12.52
N PRO A 137 -9.43 7.85 13.50
CA PRO A 137 -10.66 8.36 14.08
C PRO A 137 -11.56 9.08 13.06
N GLU A 138 -12.87 9.03 13.28
CA GLU A 138 -13.84 9.71 12.41
C GLU A 138 -13.60 11.23 12.31
N THR A 139 -13.07 11.86 13.35
CA THR A 139 -12.71 13.29 13.35
C THR A 139 -11.67 13.62 12.29
N VAL A 140 -10.62 12.80 12.20
CA VAL A 140 -9.53 12.95 11.20
C VAL A 140 -10.05 12.62 9.81
N LEU A 141 -10.84 11.54 9.65
CA LEU A 141 -11.45 11.19 8.36
C LEU A 141 -12.33 12.32 7.83
N ARG A 142 -13.17 12.91 8.68
CA ARG A 142 -14.04 14.03 8.30
C ARG A 142 -13.21 15.26 7.90
N ALA A 143 -12.17 15.59 8.64
CA ALA A 143 -11.27 16.70 8.30
C ALA A 143 -10.61 16.48 6.94
N ALA A 144 -10.07 15.29 6.68
CA ALA A 144 -9.44 14.95 5.40
C ALA A 144 -10.44 14.98 4.23
N ILE A 145 -11.68 14.51 4.44
CA ILE A 145 -12.75 14.55 3.42
C ILE A 145 -13.21 15.99 3.16
N GLN A 146 -13.38 16.80 4.20
CA GLN A 146 -13.77 18.21 4.07
C GLN A 146 -12.73 19.03 3.31
N GLN A 147 -11.45 18.76 3.53
CA GLN A 147 -10.32 19.37 2.84
C GLN A 147 -10.07 18.77 1.45
N ASP A 148 -10.94 17.88 0.97
CA ASP A 148 -10.81 17.17 -0.32
C ASP A 148 -9.54 16.35 -0.47
N ARG A 149 -9.04 15.76 0.62
CA ARG A 149 -7.82 14.97 0.66
C ARG A 149 -8.02 13.49 0.38
N LEU A 150 -9.28 13.01 0.44
CA LEU A 150 -9.61 11.60 0.28
C LEU A 150 -10.67 11.35 -0.78
N ARG A 151 -10.46 10.32 -1.59
CA ARG A 151 -11.44 9.74 -2.52
C ARG A 151 -11.50 8.21 -2.37
N GLU A 152 -12.62 7.64 -2.80
CA GLU A 152 -12.77 6.18 -2.87
C GLU A 152 -12.02 5.63 -4.08
N GLY A 153 -11.04 4.81 -3.82
CA GLY A 153 -10.34 4.05 -4.84
C GLY A 153 -11.08 2.76 -5.23
N PRO A 154 -10.56 2.02 -6.21
CA PRO A 154 -11.09 0.71 -6.58
C PRO A 154 -11.04 -0.28 -5.43
N ARG A 155 -12.07 -1.16 -5.31
CA ARG A 155 -12.13 -2.23 -4.30
C ARG A 155 -12.02 -1.77 -2.85
N GLY A 156 -12.45 -0.54 -2.56
CA GLY A 156 -12.39 0.02 -1.22
C GLY A 156 -11.03 0.58 -0.81
N SER A 157 -10.07 0.69 -1.75
CA SER A 157 -8.83 1.39 -1.49
C SER A 157 -9.11 2.88 -1.21
N MET A 158 -8.21 3.50 -0.47
CA MET A 158 -8.13 4.93 -0.27
C MET A 158 -7.31 5.55 -1.40
N TRP A 159 -7.77 6.67 -1.95
CA TRP A 159 -6.97 7.61 -2.71
C TRP A 159 -6.71 8.84 -1.84
N ALA A 160 -5.44 9.17 -1.62
CA ALA A 160 -5.02 10.34 -0.84
C ALA A 160 -4.32 11.35 -1.77
N ALA A 161 -4.88 12.56 -1.87
CA ALA A 161 -4.45 13.57 -2.84
C ALA A 161 -3.03 14.04 -2.59
N HIS A 162 -2.22 14.12 -3.65
CA HIS A 162 -1.02 14.94 -3.71
C HIS A 162 -1.34 16.17 -4.56
N ASP A 163 -1.14 17.35 -4.01
CA ASP A 163 -1.41 18.61 -4.69
C ASP A 163 -0.18 19.51 -4.76
N ASP A 164 -0.21 20.40 -5.72
CA ASP A 164 0.77 21.49 -5.83
C ASP A 164 0.42 22.68 -4.89
N ASP A 165 1.13 23.77 -5.03
CA ASP A 165 0.93 24.95 -4.17
C ASP A 165 -0.33 25.74 -4.54
N ASP A 166 -0.88 25.54 -5.74
CA ASP A 166 -2.13 26.12 -6.19
C ASP A 166 -3.34 25.26 -5.75
N GLY A 167 -3.09 24.13 -5.09
CA GLY A 167 -4.11 23.19 -4.63
C GLY A 167 -4.65 22.28 -5.74
N VAL A 168 -3.97 22.24 -6.90
CA VAL A 168 -4.34 21.33 -7.98
C VAL A 168 -3.81 19.93 -7.69
N VAL A 169 -4.69 18.92 -7.75
CA VAL A 169 -4.30 17.53 -7.54
C VAL A 169 -3.43 17.05 -8.70
N THR A 170 -2.17 16.75 -8.40
CA THR A 170 -1.16 16.27 -9.36
C THR A 170 -1.05 14.75 -9.38
N GLY A 171 -1.56 14.07 -8.34
CA GLY A 171 -1.54 12.63 -8.19
C GLY A 171 -2.25 12.21 -6.91
N TRP A 172 -2.21 10.94 -6.60
CA TRP A 172 -2.70 10.41 -5.33
C TRP A 172 -1.96 9.13 -4.95
N GLU A 173 -1.75 8.98 -3.66
CA GLU A 173 -1.35 7.70 -3.07
C GLU A 173 -2.59 6.79 -3.00
N GLU A 174 -2.43 5.53 -3.41
CA GLU A 174 -3.47 4.51 -3.29
C GLU A 174 -3.08 3.45 -2.27
N ARG A 175 -3.92 3.23 -1.28
CA ARG A 175 -3.75 2.20 -0.24
C ARG A 175 -5.05 1.44 -0.02
N GLY A 176 -4.94 0.13 0.05
CA GLY A 176 -6.02 -0.80 0.39
C GLY A 176 -5.47 -1.99 1.16
N PRO A 177 -6.32 -2.94 1.58
CA PRO A 177 -5.87 -4.11 2.35
C PRO A 177 -4.75 -4.89 1.65
N GLU A 178 -4.85 -5.08 0.33
CA GLU A 178 -3.93 -5.88 -0.47
C GLU A 178 -3.18 -5.07 -1.54
N TRP A 179 -3.32 -3.75 -1.54
CA TRP A 179 -2.78 -2.92 -2.60
C TRP A 179 -2.15 -1.64 -2.08
N ARG A 180 -1.00 -1.31 -2.63
CA ARG A 180 -0.35 -0.01 -2.47
C ARG A 180 0.19 0.46 -3.82
N GLY A 181 0.05 1.74 -4.11
CA GLY A 181 0.53 2.31 -5.37
C GLY A 181 0.40 3.82 -5.40
N PHE A 182 0.72 4.38 -6.55
CA PHE A 182 0.56 5.80 -6.84
C PHE A 182 -0.15 5.99 -8.19
N ALA A 183 -0.84 7.10 -8.37
CA ALA A 183 -1.58 7.43 -9.58
C ALA A 183 -0.69 7.30 -10.82
N SER A 184 -1.09 6.48 -11.79
CA SER A 184 -0.38 6.35 -13.05
C SER A 184 -0.44 7.66 -13.85
N GLY A 185 0.72 8.19 -14.23
CA GLY A 185 0.85 9.50 -14.87
C GLY A 185 0.77 10.69 -13.92
N GLY A 186 0.63 10.44 -12.59
CA GLY A 186 0.58 11.49 -11.59
C GLY A 186 1.96 11.90 -11.09
N GLY A 187 2.06 13.14 -10.62
CA GLY A 187 3.23 13.71 -9.96
C GLY A 187 3.16 13.55 -8.43
N LYS A 188 4.22 13.02 -7.82
CA LYS A 188 4.37 13.02 -6.35
C LYS A 188 4.82 14.39 -5.88
N VAL A 189 3.89 15.16 -5.30
CA VAL A 189 4.22 16.42 -4.64
C VAL A 189 4.09 16.20 -3.13
N LEU A 190 2.95 16.51 -2.50
CA LEU A 190 2.71 16.25 -1.08
C LEU A 190 1.21 15.98 -0.85
N PHE A 191 0.91 15.00 -0.02
CA PHE A 191 -0.35 14.97 0.71
C PHE A 191 -0.30 16.05 1.80
N ARG A 192 -1.45 16.71 2.07
CA ARG A 192 -1.52 17.82 3.03
C ARG A 192 -2.81 17.70 3.84
N LEU A 193 -2.71 17.64 5.17
CA LEU A 193 -3.85 17.63 6.08
C LEU A 193 -3.63 18.65 7.19
N GLY A 194 -4.59 19.56 7.38
CA GLY A 194 -4.52 20.62 8.37
C GLY A 194 -4.56 22.02 7.76
N PRO A 195 -4.36 23.08 8.55
CA PRO A 195 -4.38 24.45 8.07
C PRO A 195 -3.18 24.73 7.16
N ILE A 196 -3.43 25.21 5.92
CA ILE A 196 -2.36 25.50 4.94
C ILE A 196 -1.36 26.57 5.46
N GLY A 197 -1.85 27.48 6.31
CA GLY A 197 -1.01 28.52 6.92
C GLY A 197 -0.25 28.08 8.19
N ALA A 198 -0.38 26.83 8.61
CA ALA A 198 0.33 26.32 9.78
C ALA A 198 1.85 26.42 9.60
N THR A 199 2.53 26.72 10.70
CA THR A 199 3.99 26.89 10.72
C THR A 199 4.72 25.62 11.11
N ARG A 200 4.08 24.69 11.82
CA ARG A 200 4.64 23.38 12.16
C ARG A 200 4.30 22.40 11.03
N LEU A 201 5.34 21.92 10.36
CA LEU A 201 5.26 21.12 9.12
C LEU A 201 5.75 19.69 9.41
N CYS A 202 4.81 18.78 9.67
CA CYS A 202 5.13 17.38 10.02
C CYS A 202 5.19 16.53 8.76
N VAL A 203 6.37 16.06 8.37
CA VAL A 203 6.61 15.28 7.15
C VAL A 203 6.71 13.80 7.50
N THR A 204 5.77 13.01 7.00
CA THR A 204 5.69 11.54 7.12
C THR A 204 5.92 10.86 5.76
N GLU A 205 5.99 9.53 5.75
CA GLU A 205 6.21 8.76 4.52
C GLU A 205 4.92 8.44 3.77
N ALA A 206 3.84 8.08 4.45
CA ALA A 206 2.56 7.77 3.83
C ALA A 206 1.41 8.65 4.36
N ALA A 207 0.36 8.82 3.55
CA ALA A 207 -0.82 9.59 3.94
C ALA A 207 -1.54 8.99 5.16
N ILE A 208 -1.47 7.67 5.35
CA ILE A 208 -2.00 7.00 6.54
C ILE A 208 -1.22 7.46 7.78
N ASP A 209 0.10 7.57 7.70
CA ASP A 209 0.94 8.02 8.81
C ASP A 209 0.70 9.49 9.14
N ALA A 210 0.52 10.35 8.12
CA ALA A 210 0.11 11.74 8.32
C ALA A 210 -1.23 11.85 9.05
N MET A 211 -2.22 11.03 8.68
CA MET A 211 -3.52 10.98 9.36
C MET A 211 -3.41 10.38 10.77
N SER A 212 -2.55 9.39 10.96
CA SER A 212 -2.32 8.75 12.26
C SER A 212 -1.64 9.71 13.24
N LEU A 213 -0.60 10.42 12.80
CA LEU A 213 0.02 11.47 13.61
C LEU A 213 -0.96 12.59 13.94
N ALA A 214 -1.77 13.02 12.97
CA ALA A 214 -2.83 14.01 13.21
C ALA A 214 -3.86 13.53 14.24
N ALA A 215 -4.13 12.22 14.28
CA ALA A 215 -5.01 11.61 15.28
C ALA A 215 -4.38 11.59 16.68
N LEU A 216 -3.13 11.19 16.77
CA LEU A 216 -2.37 11.15 18.02
C LEU A 216 -2.21 12.55 18.65
N GLU A 217 -2.08 13.57 17.80
CA GLU A 217 -1.98 14.98 18.21
C GLU A 217 -3.33 15.72 18.23
N GLU A 218 -4.46 15.01 18.11
CA GLU A 218 -5.83 15.56 18.16
C GLU A 218 -6.07 16.71 17.16
N LEU A 219 -5.49 16.61 15.94
CA LEU A 219 -5.60 17.62 14.87
C LEU A 219 -5.15 19.03 15.33
N ARG A 220 -3.92 19.16 15.79
CA ARG A 220 -3.37 20.45 16.23
C ARG A 220 -3.60 21.55 15.19
N SER A 221 -4.09 22.69 15.66
CA SER A 221 -4.42 23.83 14.79
C SER A 221 -3.18 24.57 14.24
N ASP A 222 -2.00 24.35 14.81
CA ASP A 222 -0.72 24.95 14.39
C ASP A 222 0.10 24.03 13.44
N SER A 223 -0.43 22.83 13.11
CA SER A 223 0.29 21.78 12.40
C SER A 223 -0.32 21.49 11.03
N LEU A 224 0.55 21.37 10.04
CA LEU A 224 0.25 20.81 8.71
C LEU A 224 0.93 19.44 8.59
N TYR A 225 0.14 18.40 8.49
CA TYR A 225 0.60 17.03 8.34
C TYR A 225 0.76 16.71 6.87
N LEU A 226 1.97 16.31 6.49
CA LEU A 226 2.42 16.10 5.13
C LEU A 226 2.82 14.65 4.91
N SER A 227 2.62 14.12 3.69
CA SER A 227 3.20 12.84 3.28
C SER A 227 3.89 12.95 1.94
N THR A 228 5.01 12.21 1.80
CA THR A 228 5.79 12.10 0.56
C THR A 228 5.23 11.03 -0.40
N GLY A 229 4.29 10.19 0.06
CA GLY A 229 3.68 9.09 -0.71
C GLY A 229 4.65 7.93 -0.99
N GLY A 230 5.48 7.60 -0.01
CA GLY A 230 6.41 6.46 -0.10
C GLY A 230 7.52 6.66 -1.13
N GLY A 231 8.13 7.85 -1.14
CA GLY A 231 9.26 8.14 -2.01
C GLY A 231 9.75 9.56 -1.91
N TRP A 232 10.82 9.88 -2.63
CA TRP A 232 11.44 11.21 -2.63
C TRP A 232 11.59 11.73 -4.06
N ALA A 233 10.55 12.40 -4.56
CA ALA A 233 10.58 13.00 -5.89
C ALA A 233 11.17 14.43 -5.86
N PRO A 234 11.74 14.95 -6.95
CA PRO A 234 12.19 16.34 -7.02
C PRO A 234 11.10 17.35 -6.70
N ALA A 235 9.86 17.10 -7.14
CA ALA A 235 8.71 17.96 -6.86
C ALA A 235 8.32 17.93 -5.36
N THR A 236 8.43 16.77 -4.69
CA THR A 236 8.26 16.62 -3.25
C THR A 236 9.27 17.48 -2.50
N GLU A 237 10.54 17.35 -2.83
CA GLU A 237 11.62 18.14 -2.21
C GLU A 237 11.41 19.64 -2.41
N ALA A 238 11.09 20.06 -3.63
CA ALA A 238 10.83 21.47 -3.94
C ALA A 238 9.64 22.02 -3.12
N ALA A 239 8.59 21.25 -2.93
CA ALA A 239 7.43 21.63 -2.12
C ALA A 239 7.80 21.78 -0.63
N ILE A 240 8.56 20.83 -0.07
CA ILE A 240 9.05 20.92 1.32
C ILE A 240 9.95 22.16 1.50
N ARG A 241 10.86 22.43 0.57
CA ARG A 241 11.72 23.62 0.62
C ARG A 241 10.90 24.92 0.63
N ARG A 242 9.87 25.03 -0.20
CA ARG A 242 8.99 26.22 -0.23
C ARG A 242 8.23 26.40 1.09
N LEU A 243 7.72 25.31 1.65
CA LEU A 243 7.06 25.34 2.95
C LEU A 243 8.02 25.72 4.08
N ALA A 244 9.21 25.15 4.09
CA ALA A 244 10.26 25.45 5.10
C ALA A 244 10.77 26.90 5.05
N SER A 245 10.69 27.55 3.87
CA SER A 245 11.10 28.96 3.70
C SER A 245 10.07 29.97 4.23
N ARG A 246 8.93 29.53 4.75
CA ARG A 246 7.91 30.41 5.34
C ARG A 246 8.41 31.00 6.66
N PRO A 247 8.12 32.27 6.97
CA PRO A 247 8.48 32.86 8.25
C PRO A 247 7.94 32.05 9.45
N GLY A 248 8.82 31.72 10.39
CA GLY A 248 8.45 30.97 11.59
C GLY A 248 8.24 29.46 11.38
N ALA A 249 8.59 28.91 10.21
CA ALA A 249 8.44 27.48 9.94
C ALA A 249 9.28 26.63 10.92
N LEU A 250 8.62 25.59 11.44
CA LEU A 250 9.24 24.48 12.16
C LEU A 250 9.05 23.22 11.32
N LEU A 251 10.12 22.71 10.77
CA LEU A 251 10.14 21.49 9.99
C LEU A 251 10.32 20.28 10.90
N VAL A 252 9.34 19.41 10.96
CA VAL A 252 9.33 18.21 11.79
C VAL A 252 9.48 16.98 10.89
N ALA A 253 10.62 16.29 11.02
CA ALA A 253 10.81 14.99 10.39
C ALA A 253 10.09 13.92 11.21
N ALA A 254 8.87 13.58 10.80
CA ALA A 254 8.01 12.57 11.41
C ALA A 254 7.98 11.28 10.56
N THR A 255 9.14 10.90 10.03
CA THR A 255 9.35 9.68 9.23
C THR A 255 9.41 8.45 10.11
N ASP A 256 9.26 7.27 9.51
CA ASP A 256 9.22 5.98 10.18
C ASP A 256 10.45 5.73 11.07
N ASN A 257 10.31 4.82 12.03
CA ASN A 257 11.38 4.45 12.95
C ASN A 257 12.20 3.28 12.42
N ASN A 258 12.76 3.44 11.21
CA ASN A 258 13.62 2.47 10.54
C ASN A 258 14.75 3.20 9.79
N GLU A 259 15.68 2.44 9.20
CA GLU A 259 16.84 3.00 8.48
C GLU A 259 16.43 3.95 7.34
N GLN A 260 15.38 3.61 6.59
CA GLN A 260 14.90 4.46 5.49
C GLN A 260 14.30 5.76 6.03
N GLY A 261 13.57 5.69 7.14
CA GLY A 261 13.03 6.86 7.83
C GLY A 261 14.12 7.82 8.31
N GLU A 262 15.27 7.31 8.78
CA GLU A 262 16.40 8.14 9.16
C GLU A 262 17.01 8.84 7.94
N VAL A 263 17.17 8.15 6.82
CA VAL A 263 17.65 8.76 5.56
C VAL A 263 16.74 9.92 5.13
N TYR A 264 15.41 9.76 5.25
CA TYR A 264 14.50 10.85 4.94
C TYR A 264 14.55 11.97 5.97
N ALA A 265 14.72 11.65 7.25
CA ALA A 265 14.88 12.66 8.30
C ALA A 265 16.12 13.52 8.07
N GLU A 266 17.25 12.94 7.68
CA GLU A 266 18.47 13.66 7.33
C GLU A 266 18.24 14.60 6.12
N ARG A 267 17.51 14.17 5.09
CA ARG A 267 17.17 15.02 3.95
C ARG A 267 16.29 16.20 4.37
N ILE A 268 15.30 15.94 5.25
CA ILE A 268 14.43 16.99 5.79
C ILE A 268 15.25 17.98 6.62
N ALA A 269 16.18 17.49 7.46
CA ALA A 269 17.08 18.34 8.24
C ALA A 269 17.95 19.23 7.34
N ALA A 270 18.51 18.68 6.27
CA ALA A 270 19.29 19.44 5.28
C ALA A 270 18.46 20.56 4.62
N ILE A 271 17.17 20.30 4.33
CA ILE A 271 16.25 21.31 3.84
C ILE A 271 16.04 22.40 4.89
N GLY A 272 15.85 22.01 6.18
CA GLY A 272 15.69 22.94 7.29
C GLY A 272 16.88 23.90 7.42
N VAL A 273 18.09 23.35 7.36
CA VAL A 273 19.33 24.16 7.38
C VAL A 273 19.37 25.13 6.20
N ALA A 274 19.11 24.65 4.98
CA ALA A 274 19.15 25.48 3.78
C ALA A 274 18.09 26.60 3.77
N ALA A 275 16.93 26.36 4.40
CA ALA A 275 15.83 27.32 4.51
C ALA A 275 15.93 28.22 5.76
N ALA A 276 16.94 28.03 6.62
CA ALA A 276 17.06 28.66 7.93
C ALA A 276 15.81 28.48 8.82
N SER A 277 15.09 27.37 8.64
CA SER A 277 13.93 27.02 9.46
C SER A 277 14.35 26.24 10.70
N LYS A 278 13.50 26.23 11.74
CA LYS A 278 13.68 25.32 12.88
C LYS A 278 13.47 23.89 12.43
N PHE A 279 14.16 22.96 13.08
CA PHE A 279 14.06 21.52 12.79
C PHE A 279 13.83 20.71 14.07
N GLU A 280 13.01 19.67 13.95
CA GLU A 280 12.74 18.69 15.01
C GLU A 280 12.68 17.30 14.40
N ARG A 281 13.20 16.28 15.10
CA ARG A 281 12.98 14.86 14.77
C ARG A 281 11.93 14.29 15.71
N LEU A 282 10.81 13.87 15.18
CA LEU A 282 9.73 13.21 15.91
C LEU A 282 9.63 11.76 15.41
N LYS A 283 9.81 10.78 16.30
CA LYS A 283 9.78 9.36 15.98
C LYS A 283 8.54 8.70 16.54
N PRO A 284 7.89 7.79 15.80
CA PRO A 284 6.92 6.89 16.39
C PRO A 284 7.61 5.93 17.38
N ALA A 285 6.89 5.51 18.41
CA ALA A 285 7.36 4.48 19.34
C ALA A 285 7.35 3.07 18.71
N ARG A 286 6.61 2.90 17.61
CA ARG A 286 6.56 1.69 16.77
C ARG A 286 7.31 1.89 15.47
N GLU A 287 7.16 1.00 14.50
CA GLU A 287 7.80 1.12 13.20
C GLU A 287 7.26 2.34 12.43
N ASP A 288 5.95 2.55 12.44
CA ASP A 288 5.28 3.69 11.81
C ASP A 288 4.21 4.33 12.72
N TRP A 289 3.65 5.48 12.31
CA TRP A 289 2.62 6.19 13.07
C TRP A 289 1.28 5.47 13.12
N ASN A 290 1.00 4.64 12.12
CA ASN A 290 -0.25 3.89 12.09
C ASN A 290 -0.23 2.72 13.08
N GLU A 291 0.90 2.05 13.23
CA GLU A 291 1.08 1.03 14.28
C GLU A 291 0.95 1.64 15.66
N GLU A 292 1.61 2.78 15.91
CA GLU A 292 1.50 3.47 17.19
C GLU A 292 0.06 3.88 17.52
N LEU A 293 -0.68 4.43 16.56
CA LEU A 293 -2.08 4.79 16.73
C LEU A 293 -2.94 3.58 17.11
N ARG A 294 -2.74 2.46 16.43
CA ARG A 294 -3.49 1.23 16.67
C ARG A 294 -3.22 0.66 18.06
N ASP A 295 -1.95 0.60 18.46
CA ASP A 295 -1.55 0.13 19.79
C ASP A 295 -2.16 0.96 20.92
N GLN A 296 -2.14 2.31 20.78
CA GLN A 296 -2.74 3.19 21.77
C GLN A 296 -4.26 2.99 21.87
N LYS A 297 -4.92 2.60 20.78
CA LYS A 297 -6.35 2.33 20.76
C LYS A 297 -6.67 1.00 21.44
N GLU A 298 -5.92 -0.04 21.12
CA GLU A 298 -6.07 -1.37 21.73
C GLU A 298 -5.80 -1.31 23.25
N GLY A 299 -4.79 -0.56 23.69
CA GLY A 299 -4.49 -0.36 25.12
C GLY A 299 -5.60 0.39 25.87
N LYS A 300 -6.29 1.34 25.21
CA LYS A 300 -7.42 2.05 25.82
C LYS A 300 -8.66 1.15 25.92
N GLU A 301 -8.91 0.28 24.97
CA GLU A 301 -10.04 -0.66 24.99
C GLU A 301 -9.86 -1.70 26.10
N GLN A 302 -8.68 -2.27 26.27
CA GLN A 302 -8.36 -3.22 27.34
C GLN A 302 -8.44 -2.60 28.75
N GLY A 303 -7.93 -1.38 28.94
CA GLY A 303 -8.03 -0.66 30.20
C GLY A 303 -9.45 -0.28 30.61
N THR A 304 -10.38 -0.20 29.65
CA THR A 304 -11.79 0.09 29.91
C THR A 304 -12.56 -1.17 30.33
N GLU A 305 -12.16 -2.35 29.85
CA GLU A 305 -12.75 -3.63 30.24
C GLU A 305 -12.34 -4.06 31.66
N GLU A 306 -11.10 -3.81 32.08
CA GLU A 306 -10.62 -4.09 33.45
C GLU A 306 -11.21 -3.15 34.50
N GLY A 307 -11.73 -1.99 34.12
CA GLY A 307 -12.30 -0.97 35.02
C GLY A 307 -13.79 -1.14 35.38
N ASN A 308 -14.48 -2.19 34.91
CA ASN A 308 -15.90 -2.44 35.25
C ASN A 308 -16.04 -3.68 36.15
N PRO A 309 -15.90 -3.56 37.50
CA PRO A 309 -16.25 -4.66 38.40
C PRO A 309 -17.75 -4.87 38.29
N ALA A 310 -18.14 -6.03 37.77
CA ALA A 310 -19.53 -6.47 37.69
C ALA A 310 -20.27 -6.14 38.99
N ALA A 311 -21.31 -5.32 38.90
CA ALA A 311 -22.24 -5.07 39.97
C ALA A 311 -22.88 -6.40 40.34
N ALA A 312 -22.43 -6.99 41.44
CA ALA A 312 -23.06 -8.14 42.07
C ALA A 312 -24.46 -7.73 42.53
N TYR A 313 -25.46 -8.20 41.85
CA TYR A 313 -26.85 -8.12 42.34
C TYR A 313 -26.93 -9.01 43.58
N PRO A 314 -27.36 -8.49 44.76
CA PRO A 314 -27.66 -9.33 45.91
C PRO A 314 -28.92 -10.14 45.62
N ALA A 315 -28.84 -11.43 45.78
CA ALA A 315 -29.96 -12.37 45.68
C ALA A 315 -31.08 -11.96 46.66
N ALA A 316 -32.28 -11.80 46.15
CA ALA A 316 -33.48 -11.53 46.95
C ALA A 316 -33.79 -12.71 47.87
N ALA A 317 -33.75 -12.48 49.16
CA ALA A 317 -34.17 -13.42 50.20
C ALA A 317 -35.69 -13.60 50.11
N SER A 318 -36.12 -14.82 49.87
CA SER A 318 -37.49 -15.29 49.97
C SER A 318 -37.94 -15.17 51.42
N ARG A 319 -38.94 -14.35 51.73
CA ARG A 319 -39.70 -14.39 52.98
C ARG A 319 -40.94 -15.25 52.74
N GLU A 320 -40.91 -16.45 53.36
CA GLU A 320 -42.11 -17.24 53.61
C GLU A 320 -42.99 -16.46 54.61
N ALA A 321 -44.21 -16.16 54.24
CA ALA A 321 -45.26 -15.73 55.16
C ALA A 321 -46.04 -16.95 55.61
N SER A 322 -45.86 -17.34 56.86
CA SER A 322 -46.74 -18.29 57.55
C SER A 322 -48.03 -17.58 57.97
N LEU A 323 -49.14 -18.19 57.57
CA LEU A 323 -50.47 -17.86 58.05
C LEU A 323 -50.66 -18.40 59.48
N GLY A 324 -51.12 -17.58 60.37
CA GLY A 324 -51.85 -17.88 61.58
C GLY A 324 -53.13 -17.11 61.60
#